data_3b1e9e5196cc3304c9e9cc300a6aa0a8
#
_entry.id   3b1e9e5196cc3304c9e9cc300a6aa0a8
#
_cell.length_a   1.000
_cell.length_b   1.000
_cell.length_c   1.000
_cell.angle_alpha   90.00
_cell.angle_beta   90.00
_cell.angle_gamma   90.00
#
_symmetry.space_group_name_H-M   'P 1'
#
loop_
_entity.id
_entity.type
_entity.pdbx_description
1 polymer ?
#
loop_
_entity_poly.entity_id
_entity_poly.type
_entity_poly.pdbx_seq_one_letter_code
_entity_poly.pdbx_strand_id
1 'polypeptide(L)'
;MVKSEALCERLVERLELGEPLSVIAKDKEFPNVSTIYKWCRKDKTLRERIMEARKQGVWTLLDKIAEEMQIPKTPQETHFLREKYSHIRWLASKLA
;
A
#
# COMPACT_ATOMS: atom_id res chain seq x y z
N MET A 1 16.78 11.85 -8.88
CA MET A 1 16.46 12.15 -7.47
C MET A 1 17.41 11.38 -6.56
N VAL A 2 17.93 12.04 -5.55
CA VAL A 2 18.88 11.45 -4.62
C VAL A 2 18.12 10.71 -3.52
N LYS A 3 18.54 9.48 -3.25
CA LYS A 3 18.00 8.68 -2.16
C LYS A 3 18.44 9.25 -0.82
N SER A 4 17.49 9.45 0.09
CA SER A 4 17.77 9.87 1.47
C SER A 4 16.98 9.00 2.44
N GLU A 5 17.45 8.89 3.68
CA GLU A 5 16.74 8.10 4.70
C GLU A 5 15.37 8.70 4.99
N ALA A 6 15.26 10.02 5.08
CA ALA A 6 13.99 10.68 5.31
C ALA A 6 12.98 10.39 4.19
N LEU A 7 13.42 10.38 2.94
CA LEU A 7 12.56 10.05 1.80
C LEU A 7 12.10 8.59 1.86
N CYS A 8 13.01 7.67 2.20
CA CYS A 8 12.68 6.27 2.36
C CYS A 8 11.67 6.04 3.48
N GLU A 9 11.81 6.73 4.60
CA GLU A 9 10.85 6.64 5.70
C GLU A 9 9.46 7.11 5.29
N ARG A 10 9.37 8.23 4.56
CA ARG A 10 8.07 8.72 4.07
C ARG A 10 7.44 7.77 3.08
N LEU A 11 8.25 7.16 2.22
CA LEU A 11 7.77 6.15 1.27
C LEU A 11 7.18 4.94 2.00
N VAL A 12 7.91 4.42 3.00
CA VAL A 12 7.46 3.29 3.82
C VAL A 12 6.16 3.62 4.55
N GLU A 13 6.07 4.81 5.16
CA GLU A 13 4.87 5.24 5.87
C GLU A 13 3.64 5.27 4.96
N ARG A 14 3.78 5.81 3.75
CA ARG A 14 2.67 5.87 2.80
C ARG A 14 2.23 4.50 2.34
N LEU A 15 3.19 3.58 2.13
CA LEU A 15 2.88 2.20 1.79
C LEU A 15 2.13 1.49 2.94
N GLU A 16 2.51 1.75 4.17
CA GLU A 16 1.84 1.20 5.36
C GLU A 16 0.40 1.68 5.49
N LEU A 17 0.10 2.88 4.97
CA LEU A 17 -1.26 3.41 4.94
C LEU A 17 -2.12 2.78 3.84
N GLY A 18 -1.54 1.96 2.99
CA GLY A 18 -2.25 1.27 1.95
C GLY A 18 -2.23 1.95 0.59
N GLU A 19 -1.46 3.03 0.42
CA GLU A 19 -1.35 3.68 -0.88
C GLU A 19 -0.53 2.82 -1.84
N PRO A 20 -1.01 2.59 -3.08
CA PRO A 20 -0.24 1.84 -4.06
C PRO A 20 1.04 2.57 -4.45
N LEU A 21 2.10 1.82 -4.70
CA LEU A 21 3.40 2.38 -5.08
C LEU A 21 3.29 3.26 -6.33
N SER A 22 2.49 2.84 -7.30
CA SER A 22 2.27 3.61 -8.53
C SER A 22 1.63 4.97 -8.29
N VAL A 23 0.77 5.08 -7.28
CA VAL A 23 0.13 6.34 -6.89
C VAL A 23 1.13 7.23 -6.17
N ILE A 24 1.90 6.68 -5.23
CA ILE A 24 2.92 7.42 -4.49
C ILE A 24 3.95 8.01 -5.46
N ALA A 25 4.36 7.24 -6.46
CA ALA A 25 5.36 7.65 -7.44
C ALA A 25 4.90 8.81 -8.36
N LYS A 26 3.61 9.14 -8.37
CA LYS A 26 3.08 10.30 -9.09
C LYS A 26 3.29 11.60 -8.33
N ASP A 27 3.56 11.52 -7.04
CA ASP A 27 3.86 12.69 -6.21
C ASP A 27 5.27 13.17 -6.54
N LYS A 28 5.41 14.49 -6.76
CA LYS A 28 6.70 15.11 -7.10
C LYS A 28 7.78 14.92 -6.05
N GLU A 29 7.39 14.68 -4.82
CA GLU A 29 8.32 14.42 -3.71
C GLU A 29 9.09 13.11 -3.90
N PHE A 30 8.52 12.14 -4.64
CA PHE A 30 9.09 10.81 -4.82
C PHE A 30 9.60 10.59 -6.24
N PRO A 31 10.60 9.71 -6.42
CA PRO A 31 11.05 9.32 -7.74
C PRO A 31 10.01 8.42 -8.41
N ASN A 32 10.19 8.14 -9.69
CA ASN A 32 9.31 7.21 -10.39
C ASN A 32 9.51 5.76 -9.90
N VAL A 33 8.60 4.88 -10.28
CA VAL A 33 8.62 3.48 -9.86
C VAL A 33 9.92 2.78 -10.27
N SER A 34 10.43 3.05 -11.46
CA SER A 34 11.67 2.45 -11.95
C SER A 34 12.85 2.77 -11.03
N THR A 35 12.95 4.01 -10.58
CA THR A 35 14.02 4.44 -9.67
C THR A 35 13.90 3.75 -8.32
N ILE A 36 12.69 3.61 -7.80
CA ILE A 36 12.44 2.92 -6.53
C ILE A 36 12.88 1.45 -6.63
N TYR A 37 12.56 0.78 -7.74
CA TYR A 37 13.00 -0.60 -7.95
C TYR A 37 14.51 -0.72 -8.09
N LYS A 38 15.18 0.27 -8.71
CA LYS A 38 16.64 0.30 -8.74
C LYS A 38 17.23 0.38 -7.34
N TRP A 39 16.66 1.22 -6.48
CA TRP A 39 17.10 1.33 -5.10
C TRP A 39 16.93 0.00 -4.35
N CYS A 40 15.80 -0.68 -4.58
CA CYS A 40 15.53 -1.97 -3.95
C CYS A 40 16.53 -3.05 -4.40
N ARG A 41 16.97 -3.02 -5.65
CA ARG A 41 17.97 -3.98 -6.13
C ARG A 41 19.33 -3.78 -5.49
N LYS A 42 19.66 -2.54 -5.13
CA LYS A 42 20.95 -2.20 -4.53
C LYS A 42 20.94 -2.22 -3.00
N ASP A 43 19.77 -2.09 -2.39
CA ASP A 43 19.64 -1.99 -0.95
C ASP A 43 18.63 -3.02 -0.46
N LYS A 44 19.14 -4.13 0.05
CA LYS A 44 18.32 -5.24 0.54
C LYS A 44 17.45 -4.82 1.72
N THR A 45 17.98 -3.99 2.62
CA THR A 45 17.24 -3.50 3.79
C THR A 45 16.03 -2.68 3.35
N LEU A 46 16.22 -1.78 2.40
CA LEU A 46 15.11 -0.98 1.87
C LEU A 46 14.07 -1.88 1.19
N ARG A 47 14.51 -2.85 0.41
CA ARG A 47 13.59 -3.79 -0.24
C ARG A 47 12.72 -4.52 0.78
N GLU A 48 13.32 -5.01 1.85
CA GLU A 48 12.58 -5.71 2.91
C GLU A 48 11.59 -4.80 3.62
N ARG A 49 12.00 -3.56 3.91
CA ARG A 49 11.11 -2.54 4.51
C ARG A 49 9.91 -2.25 3.61
N ILE A 50 10.14 -2.11 2.32
CA ILE A 50 9.06 -1.84 1.35
C ILE A 50 8.11 -3.03 1.25
N MET A 51 8.63 -4.25 1.19
CA MET A 51 7.81 -5.46 1.14
C MET A 51 6.94 -5.58 2.39
N GLU A 52 7.50 -5.35 3.55
CA GLU A 52 6.76 -5.41 4.82
C GLU A 52 5.72 -4.29 4.91
N ALA A 53 6.07 -3.09 4.47
CA ALA A 53 5.15 -1.95 4.45
C ALA A 53 3.95 -2.22 3.53
N ARG A 54 4.17 -2.87 2.39
CA ARG A 54 3.09 -3.22 1.45
C ARG A 54 2.15 -4.25 2.05
N LYS A 55 2.66 -5.22 2.81
CA LYS A 55 1.82 -6.18 3.54
C LYS A 55 0.97 -5.46 4.58
N GLN A 56 1.60 -4.60 5.37
CA GLN A 56 0.90 -3.80 6.37
C GLN A 56 -0.18 -2.93 5.73
N GLY A 57 0.12 -2.35 4.57
CA GLY A 57 -0.82 -1.51 3.82
C GLY A 57 -2.07 -2.27 3.39
N VAL A 58 -1.94 -3.53 2.99
CA VAL A 58 -3.10 -4.36 2.63
C VAL A 58 -4.00 -4.57 3.84
N TRP A 59 -3.44 -4.87 5.00
CA TRP A 59 -4.21 -5.04 6.24
C TRP A 59 -4.86 -3.74 6.67
N THR A 60 -4.17 -2.60 6.52
CA THR A 60 -4.74 -1.29 6.81
C THR A 60 -5.98 -1.02 5.94
N LEU A 61 -5.91 -1.36 4.65
CA LEU A 61 -7.07 -1.22 3.74
C LEU A 61 -8.22 -2.12 4.16
N LEU A 62 -7.95 -3.37 4.54
CA LEU A 62 -8.98 -4.29 4.99
C LEU A 62 -9.68 -3.77 6.25
N ASP A 63 -8.93 -3.23 7.19
CA ASP A 63 -9.49 -2.66 8.41
C ASP A 63 -10.39 -1.46 8.11
N LYS A 64 -9.99 -0.59 7.19
CA LYS A 64 -10.80 0.56 6.77
C LYS A 64 -12.12 0.12 6.13
N ILE A 65 -12.07 -0.89 5.27
CA ILE A 65 -13.27 -1.41 4.62
C ILE A 65 -14.18 -2.06 5.66
N ALA A 66 -13.61 -2.81 6.61
CA ALA A 66 -14.37 -3.43 7.69
C ALA A 66 -15.11 -2.37 8.55
N GLU A 67 -14.44 -1.25 8.84
CA GLU A 67 -15.08 -0.12 9.54
C GLU A 67 -16.24 0.45 8.73
N GLU A 68 -16.05 0.68 7.44
CA GLU A 68 -17.11 1.20 6.56
C GLU A 68 -18.31 0.27 6.50
N MET A 69 -18.07 -1.04 6.56
CA MET A 69 -19.14 -2.04 6.54
C MET A 69 -20.00 -2.02 7.80
N GLN A 70 -19.54 -1.40 8.89
CA GLN A 70 -20.33 -1.22 10.12
C GLN A 70 -21.34 -0.08 10.00
N ILE A 71 -21.18 0.81 9.03
CA ILE A 71 -22.07 1.95 8.80
C ILE A 71 -23.22 1.49 7.90
N PRO A 72 -24.52 1.79 8.26
CA PRO A 72 -25.65 1.43 7.41
C PRO A 72 -25.50 2.00 6.00
N LYS A 73 -25.69 1.16 4.99
CA LYS A 73 -25.50 1.52 3.58
C LYS A 73 -26.64 0.92 2.73
N THR A 74 -26.75 1.41 1.51
CA THR A 74 -27.65 0.80 0.54
C THR A 74 -27.16 -0.61 0.19
N PRO A 75 -28.06 -1.50 -0.30
CA PRO A 75 -27.62 -2.84 -0.73
C PRO A 75 -26.51 -2.81 -1.80
N GLN A 76 -26.56 -1.84 -2.71
CA GLN A 76 -25.54 -1.68 -3.74
C GLN A 76 -24.17 -1.32 -3.16
N GLU A 77 -24.15 -0.38 -2.21
CA GLU A 77 -22.91 0.02 -1.53
C GLU A 77 -22.33 -1.15 -0.73
N THR A 78 -23.19 -1.90 -0.04
CA THR A 78 -22.79 -3.08 0.73
C THR A 78 -22.18 -4.14 -0.20
N HIS A 79 -22.81 -4.38 -1.35
CA HIS A 79 -22.30 -5.34 -2.33
C HIS A 79 -20.93 -4.91 -2.84
N PHE A 80 -20.78 -3.64 -3.19
CA PHE A 80 -19.48 -3.09 -3.66
C PHE A 80 -18.37 -3.26 -2.62
N LEU A 81 -18.66 -2.96 -1.35
CA LEU A 81 -17.69 -3.11 -0.26
C LEU A 81 -17.30 -4.56 -0.04
N ARG A 82 -18.26 -5.48 -0.13
CA ARG A 82 -17.97 -6.92 -0.01
C ARG A 82 -17.05 -7.41 -1.11
N GLU A 83 -17.30 -6.97 -2.35
CA GLU A 83 -16.46 -7.32 -3.50
C GLU A 83 -15.05 -6.78 -3.31
N LYS A 84 -14.94 -5.53 -2.90
CA LYS A 84 -13.66 -4.88 -2.65
C LYS A 84 -12.90 -5.59 -1.53
N TYR A 85 -13.57 -5.92 -0.43
CA TYR A 85 -12.98 -6.64 0.70
C TYR A 85 -12.45 -8.01 0.27
N SER A 86 -13.25 -8.76 -0.47
CA SER A 86 -12.87 -10.09 -0.97
C SER A 86 -11.64 -10.01 -1.87
N HIS A 87 -11.59 -9.02 -2.76
CA HIS A 87 -10.46 -8.83 -3.67
C HIS A 87 -9.18 -8.51 -2.90
N ILE A 88 -9.24 -7.57 -1.96
CA ILE A 88 -8.06 -7.17 -1.17
C ILE A 88 -7.62 -8.31 -0.25
N ARG A 89 -8.55 -9.05 0.32
CA ARG A 89 -8.25 -10.23 1.13
C ARG A 89 -7.52 -11.30 0.31
N TRP A 90 -7.95 -11.50 -0.93
CA TRP A 90 -7.27 -12.41 -1.85
C TRP A 90 -5.83 -11.96 -2.11
N LEU A 91 -5.63 -10.66 -2.35
CA LEU A 91 -4.28 -10.08 -2.51
C LEU A 91 -3.43 -10.31 -1.25
N ALA A 92 -4.01 -10.10 -0.08
CA ALA A 92 -3.31 -10.32 1.20
C ALA A 92 -2.82 -11.77 1.32
N SER A 93 -3.61 -12.74 0.87
CA SER A 93 -3.21 -14.15 0.90
C SER A 93 -2.01 -14.46 0.02
N LYS A 94 -1.79 -13.65 -1.04
CA LYS A 94 -0.64 -13.80 -1.94
C LYS A 94 0.63 -13.19 -1.37
N LEU A 95 0.49 -12.25 -0.43
CA LEU A 95 1.61 -11.57 0.21
C LEU A 95 2.06 -12.26 1.50
N ALA A 96 1.25 -13.16 2.00
CA ALA A 96 1.53 -13.88 3.24
C ALA A 96 2.71 -14.86 3.11
#